data_70e78be4057d36af4dfae6a3ce4e044b
#
_entry.id   70e78be4057d36af4dfae6a3ce4e044b
#
_cell.length_a   1.000
_cell.length_b   1.000
_cell.length_c   1.000
_cell.angle_alpha   90.00
_cell.angle_beta   90.00
_cell.angle_gamma   90.00
#
_symmetry.space_group_name_H-M   'P 1'
#
loop_
_entity.id
_entity.type
_entity.pdbx_description
1 polymer ?
#
loop_
_entity_poly.entity_id
_entity_poly.type
_entity_poly.pdbx_seq_one_letter_code
_entity_poly.pdbx_strand_id
1 'polypeptide(L)'
;GSGGWPMSVFLTPELKPFYAGTYFPPVRRFNMPAFKDILNGLSNAWKNDHSEVEKTGVQVSNHLQAQVKSQNNDSLTLDHLNAIAKAMQSSYDWGYGGWGDAPKFPQAMAIEFLLHHSVANKTEEHFNLINHCLKAMARGGMYDVVGGGFSRYSTDNLWRVPHFEKMLYDNALLVRSYLHAWQVTKDPAY
;
A
#
# COMPACT_ATOMS: atom_id res chain seq x y z
N GLY A 1 13.06 -9.24 5.92
CA GLY A 1 13.14 -9.31 4.46
C GLY A 1 12.37 -8.16 3.82
N SER A 2 12.73 -7.78 2.60
CA SER A 2 11.97 -6.80 1.82
C SER A 2 10.70 -7.44 1.26
N GLY A 3 9.56 -6.80 1.41
CA GLY A 3 8.33 -7.16 0.70
C GLY A 3 8.39 -6.77 -0.76
N GLY A 4 7.52 -7.32 -1.59
CA GLY A 4 7.41 -6.98 -3.00
C GLY A 4 6.43 -7.89 -3.75
N TRP A 5 6.12 -7.56 -4.98
CA TRP A 5 5.23 -8.30 -5.87
C TRP A 5 5.95 -8.73 -7.14
N PRO A 6 5.69 -9.94 -7.65
CA PRO A 6 4.98 -11.03 -6.98
C PRO A 6 5.78 -11.61 -5.83
N MET A 7 5.12 -12.33 -4.91
CA MET A 7 5.78 -13.01 -3.81
C MET A 7 5.52 -14.52 -3.87
N SER A 8 6.58 -15.31 -3.80
CA SER A 8 6.53 -16.77 -3.68
C SER A 8 6.74 -17.18 -2.24
N VAL A 9 5.88 -18.04 -1.72
CA VAL A 9 5.99 -18.57 -0.36
C VAL A 9 6.02 -20.09 -0.42
N PHE A 10 6.97 -20.69 0.29
CA PHE A 10 7.11 -22.15 0.40
C PHE A 10 6.58 -22.59 1.76
N LEU A 11 5.69 -23.57 1.72
CA LEU A 11 4.94 -24.04 2.87
C LEU A 11 5.30 -25.51 3.18
N THR A 12 5.20 -25.88 4.45
CA THR A 12 5.13 -27.31 4.82
C THR A 12 3.79 -27.91 4.40
N PRO A 13 3.61 -29.25 4.42
CA PRO A 13 2.32 -29.88 4.17
C PRO A 13 1.19 -29.36 5.08
N GLU A 14 1.53 -28.89 6.30
CA GLU A 14 0.62 -28.29 7.27
C GLU A 14 0.39 -26.79 7.02
N LEU A 15 0.78 -26.28 5.82
CA LEU A 15 0.61 -24.90 5.37
C LEU A 15 1.36 -23.86 6.23
N LYS A 16 2.46 -24.26 6.88
CA LYS A 16 3.30 -23.34 7.63
C LYS A 16 4.40 -22.78 6.75
N PRO A 17 4.54 -21.44 6.62
CA PRO A 17 5.55 -20.82 5.75
C PRO A 17 6.94 -20.96 6.37
N PHE A 18 7.90 -21.48 5.61
CA PHE A 18 9.28 -21.63 6.07
C PHE A 18 10.30 -20.87 5.19
N TYR A 19 9.93 -20.47 3.97
CA TYR A 19 10.75 -19.66 3.10
C TYR A 19 9.88 -18.77 2.21
N ALA A 20 10.34 -17.55 1.91
CA ALA A 20 9.67 -16.64 0.99
C ALA A 20 10.68 -15.76 0.23
N GLY A 21 10.29 -15.32 -0.96
CA GLY A 21 11.04 -14.37 -1.75
C GLY A 21 10.19 -13.75 -2.86
N THR A 22 10.63 -12.60 -3.35
CA THR A 22 9.85 -11.82 -4.33
C THR A 22 10.29 -12.05 -5.75
N TYR A 23 11.61 -12.05 -5.99
CA TYR A 23 12.17 -12.25 -7.32
C TYR A 23 13.27 -13.32 -7.30
N PHE A 24 13.17 -14.25 -8.23
CA PHE A 24 14.15 -15.30 -8.45
C PHE A 24 14.56 -15.29 -9.93
N PRO A 25 15.82 -14.96 -10.27
CA PRO A 25 16.28 -14.97 -11.65
C PRO A 25 16.32 -16.40 -12.20
N PRO A 26 16.14 -16.59 -13.52
CA PRO A 26 16.23 -17.92 -14.15
C PRO A 26 17.65 -18.52 -14.10
N VAL A 27 18.66 -17.65 -14.07
CA VAL A 27 20.08 -17.98 -13.88
C VAL A 27 20.69 -17.09 -12.81
N ARG A 28 21.76 -17.52 -12.15
CA ARG A 28 22.47 -16.70 -11.13
C ARG A 28 22.82 -15.32 -11.68
N ARG A 29 22.43 -14.27 -10.97
CA ARG A 29 22.67 -12.89 -11.39
C ARG A 29 22.84 -11.96 -10.18
N PHE A 30 23.87 -11.08 -10.22
CA PHE A 30 24.10 -10.07 -9.15
C PHE A 30 24.05 -10.64 -7.72
N ASN A 31 24.76 -11.73 -7.45
CA ASN A 31 24.76 -12.46 -6.18
C ASN A 31 23.41 -13.07 -5.76
N MET A 32 22.39 -13.04 -6.63
CA MET A 32 21.13 -13.73 -6.40
C MET A 32 21.20 -15.17 -6.95
N PRO A 33 20.78 -16.18 -6.17
CA PRO A 33 20.70 -17.56 -6.66
C PRO A 33 19.61 -17.69 -7.72
N ALA A 34 19.78 -18.59 -8.66
CA ALA A 34 18.74 -18.93 -9.62
C ALA A 34 17.55 -19.59 -8.91
N PHE A 35 16.32 -19.47 -9.48
CA PHE A 35 15.15 -20.14 -8.93
C PHE A 35 15.36 -21.65 -8.76
N LYS A 36 16.03 -22.29 -9.72
CA LYS A 36 16.40 -23.72 -9.62
C LYS A 36 17.29 -24.01 -8.41
N ASP A 37 18.22 -23.13 -8.08
CA ASP A 37 19.11 -23.31 -6.92
C ASP A 37 18.30 -23.23 -5.61
N ILE A 38 17.33 -22.29 -5.55
CA ILE A 38 16.42 -22.20 -4.41
C ILE A 38 15.61 -23.48 -4.25
N LEU A 39 14.99 -23.98 -5.33
CA LEU A 39 14.21 -25.20 -5.28
C LEU A 39 15.03 -26.42 -4.82
N ASN A 40 16.25 -26.55 -5.33
CA ASN A 40 17.16 -27.62 -4.92
C ASN A 40 17.57 -27.48 -3.44
N GLY A 41 17.89 -26.25 -3.00
CA GLY A 41 18.22 -25.96 -1.60
C GLY A 41 17.09 -26.30 -0.64
N LEU A 42 15.87 -25.86 -0.97
CA LEU A 42 14.67 -26.15 -0.15
C LEU A 42 14.32 -27.64 -0.14
N SER A 43 14.47 -28.33 -1.30
CA SER A 43 14.25 -29.80 -1.37
C SER A 43 15.29 -30.54 -0.52
N ASN A 44 16.54 -30.12 -0.54
CA ASN A 44 17.59 -30.74 0.28
C ASN A 44 17.37 -30.46 1.78
N ALA A 45 17.00 -29.24 2.14
CA ALA A 45 16.66 -28.90 3.54
C ALA A 45 15.47 -29.75 4.04
N TRP A 46 14.42 -29.89 3.22
CA TRP A 46 13.29 -30.75 3.54
C TRP A 46 13.67 -32.21 3.77
N LYS A 47 14.61 -32.76 2.97
CA LYS A 47 15.02 -34.15 3.08
C LYS A 47 16.00 -34.42 4.22
N ASN A 48 16.92 -33.49 4.46
CA ASN A 48 18.05 -33.72 5.37
C ASN A 48 17.89 -33.03 6.74
N ASP A 49 17.14 -31.91 6.78
CA ASP A 49 16.97 -31.07 7.96
C ASP A 49 15.48 -30.80 8.25
N HIS A 50 14.64 -31.81 8.04
CA HIS A 50 13.19 -31.73 8.11
C HIS A 50 12.67 -31.07 9.40
N SER A 51 13.21 -31.49 10.55
CA SER A 51 12.82 -30.94 11.86
C SER A 51 13.08 -29.44 12.00
N GLU A 52 14.16 -28.93 11.41
CA GLU A 52 14.49 -27.50 11.46
C GLU A 52 13.58 -26.69 10.52
N VAL A 53 13.22 -27.25 9.37
CA VAL A 53 12.23 -26.65 8.47
C VAL A 53 10.86 -26.55 9.15
N GLU A 54 10.41 -27.61 9.82
CA GLU A 54 9.14 -27.58 10.57
C GLU A 54 9.17 -26.56 11.70
N LYS A 55 10.25 -26.53 12.47
CA LYS A 55 10.44 -25.56 13.55
C LYS A 55 10.41 -24.12 13.05
N THR A 56 11.08 -23.85 11.94
CA THR A 56 11.04 -22.54 11.28
C THR A 56 9.61 -22.18 10.85
N GLY A 57 8.87 -23.12 10.25
CA GLY A 57 7.49 -22.92 9.87
C GLY A 57 6.58 -22.58 11.06
N VAL A 58 6.76 -23.28 12.18
CA VAL A 58 6.03 -22.99 13.43
C VAL A 58 6.37 -21.58 13.96
N GLN A 59 7.65 -21.22 14.00
CA GLN A 59 8.08 -19.91 14.49
C GLN A 59 7.52 -18.77 13.65
N VAL A 60 7.59 -18.86 12.33
CA VAL A 60 7.03 -17.85 11.41
C VAL A 60 5.52 -17.76 11.58
N SER A 61 4.81 -18.90 11.66
CA SER A 61 3.36 -18.93 11.87
C SER A 61 2.96 -18.27 13.19
N ASN A 62 3.66 -18.57 14.27
CA ASN A 62 3.41 -17.96 15.58
C ASN A 62 3.65 -16.45 15.56
N HIS A 63 4.72 -16.00 14.90
CA HIS A 63 5.02 -14.58 14.76
C HIS A 63 3.90 -13.85 13.98
N LEU A 64 3.44 -14.40 12.86
CA LEU A 64 2.34 -13.83 12.08
C LEU A 64 1.03 -13.80 12.88
N GLN A 65 0.71 -14.88 13.59
CA GLN A 65 -0.48 -14.93 14.44
C GLN A 65 -0.43 -13.92 15.59
N ALA A 66 0.74 -13.70 16.18
CA ALA A 66 0.90 -12.70 17.25
C ALA A 66 0.66 -11.27 16.75
N GLN A 67 1.03 -10.98 15.49
CA GLN A 67 0.75 -9.68 14.87
C GLN A 67 -0.74 -9.46 14.55
N VAL A 68 -1.47 -10.53 14.22
CA VAL A 68 -2.90 -10.47 13.86
C VAL A 68 -3.79 -10.45 15.11
N LYS A 69 -3.35 -11.02 16.21
CA LYS A 69 -4.12 -10.98 17.47
C LYS A 69 -4.18 -9.53 17.94
N SER A 70 -5.28 -8.85 17.61
CA SER A 70 -5.65 -7.61 18.27
C SER A 70 -5.74 -7.87 19.78
N GLN A 71 -4.95 -7.15 20.57
CA GLN A 71 -4.94 -7.30 22.02
C GLN A 71 -6.18 -6.65 22.67
N ASN A 72 -6.93 -5.86 21.94
CA ASN A 72 -8.09 -5.13 22.45
C ASN A 72 -9.33 -5.44 21.63
N ASN A 73 -10.35 -5.94 22.28
CA ASN A 73 -11.72 -6.03 21.78
C ASN A 73 -12.50 -4.70 22.00
N ASP A 74 -11.79 -3.58 22.07
CA ASP A 74 -12.40 -2.28 22.30
C ASP A 74 -13.20 -1.87 21.07
N SER A 75 -14.41 -1.40 21.30
CA SER A 75 -15.25 -0.84 20.24
C SER A 75 -14.58 0.39 19.64
N LEU A 76 -14.71 0.56 18.33
CA LEU A 76 -14.25 1.79 17.66
C LEU A 76 -15.04 2.99 18.23
N THR A 77 -14.30 4.01 18.63
CA THR A 77 -14.85 5.26 19.16
C THR A 77 -14.51 6.43 18.25
N LEU A 78 -15.19 7.57 18.47
CA LEU A 78 -14.86 8.82 17.76
C LEU A 78 -13.40 9.27 18.04
N ASP A 79 -12.89 8.99 19.24
CA ASP A 79 -11.51 9.33 19.59
C ASP A 79 -10.51 8.54 18.75
N HIS A 80 -10.79 7.28 18.43
CA HIS A 80 -9.97 6.50 17.50
C HIS A 80 -9.97 7.13 16.09
N LEU A 81 -11.13 7.58 15.60
CA LEU A 81 -11.21 8.24 14.29
C LEU A 81 -10.45 9.57 14.28
N ASN A 82 -10.56 10.36 15.35
CA ASN A 82 -9.80 11.61 15.51
C ASN A 82 -8.29 11.35 15.56
N ALA A 83 -7.87 10.32 16.31
CA ALA A 83 -6.46 9.95 16.40
C ALA A 83 -5.89 9.51 15.04
N ILE A 84 -6.66 8.72 14.26
CA ILE A 84 -6.28 8.30 12.91
C ILE A 84 -6.16 9.53 12.00
N ALA A 85 -7.15 10.42 11.99
CA ALA A 85 -7.13 11.63 11.17
C ALA A 85 -5.89 12.50 11.48
N LYS A 86 -5.59 12.68 12.75
CA LYS A 86 -4.40 13.41 13.20
C LYS A 86 -3.09 12.73 12.78
N ALA A 87 -3.00 11.40 12.89
CA ALA A 87 -1.83 10.64 12.45
C ALA A 87 -1.60 10.78 10.93
N MET A 88 -2.68 10.70 10.15
CA MET A 88 -2.61 10.90 8.70
C MET A 88 -2.18 12.31 8.32
N GLN A 89 -2.67 13.34 9.02
CA GLN A 89 -2.24 14.71 8.83
C GLN A 89 -0.75 14.90 9.17
N SER A 90 -0.28 14.29 10.26
CA SER A 90 1.12 14.40 10.71
C SER A 90 2.12 13.76 9.74
N SER A 91 1.69 12.75 8.97
CA SER A 91 2.50 12.04 7.97
C SER A 91 2.32 12.57 6.55
N TYR A 92 1.55 13.63 6.37
CA TYR A 92 1.24 14.20 5.05
C TYR A 92 2.41 14.97 4.46
N ASP A 93 2.66 14.77 3.16
CA ASP A 93 3.65 15.51 2.40
C ASP A 93 3.08 16.87 1.93
N TRP A 94 3.35 17.92 2.68
CA TRP A 94 2.91 19.27 2.34
C TRP A 94 3.67 19.90 1.16
N GLY A 95 4.82 19.33 0.78
CA GLY A 95 5.60 19.81 -0.36
C GLY A 95 4.98 19.44 -1.70
N TYR A 96 4.52 18.19 -1.80
CA TYR A 96 4.08 17.62 -3.08
C TYR A 96 2.68 16.98 -3.03
N GLY A 97 2.08 16.90 -1.87
CA GLY A 97 0.76 16.29 -1.69
C GLY A 97 0.81 14.76 -1.55
N GLY A 98 -0.15 14.22 -0.81
CA GLY A 98 -0.25 12.78 -0.56
C GLY A 98 0.62 12.29 0.59
N TRP A 99 0.87 10.98 0.62
CA TRP A 99 1.62 10.31 1.69
C TRP A 99 2.71 9.41 1.11
N GLY A 100 3.79 9.26 1.86
CA GLY A 100 4.94 8.43 1.49
C GLY A 100 5.87 9.09 0.48
N ASP A 101 6.90 8.33 0.13
CA ASP A 101 7.93 8.69 -0.84
C ASP A 101 7.71 7.99 -2.19
N ALA A 102 8.77 7.79 -2.96
CA ALA A 102 8.75 7.06 -4.20
C ALA A 102 8.86 5.52 -3.97
N PRO A 103 8.00 4.70 -4.61
CA PRO A 103 6.86 5.08 -5.44
C PRO A 103 5.68 5.60 -4.61
N LYS A 104 4.99 6.64 -5.13
CA LYS A 104 3.90 7.31 -4.44
C LYS A 104 2.54 6.90 -5.01
N PHE A 105 1.67 6.40 -4.14
CA PHE A 105 0.35 5.90 -4.53
C PHE A 105 -0.76 6.91 -4.21
N PRO A 106 -1.79 7.02 -5.09
CA PRO A 106 -3.00 7.77 -4.77
C PRO A 106 -3.79 7.03 -3.69
N GLN A 107 -3.78 7.55 -2.49
CA GLN A 107 -4.41 6.94 -1.31
C GLN A 107 -5.91 7.30 -1.26
N ALA A 108 -6.70 6.88 -2.26
CA ALA A 108 -8.11 7.27 -2.41
C ALA A 108 -8.95 7.01 -1.16
N MET A 109 -8.75 5.88 -0.48
CA MET A 109 -9.48 5.57 0.76
C MET A 109 -9.09 6.50 1.91
N ALA A 110 -7.83 6.91 2.00
CA ALA A 110 -7.35 7.88 2.97
C ALA A 110 -7.97 9.26 2.73
N ILE A 111 -8.03 9.67 1.46
CA ILE A 111 -8.67 10.92 1.02
C ILE A 111 -10.16 10.91 1.39
N GLU A 112 -10.89 9.83 1.09
CA GLU A 112 -12.29 9.67 1.44
C GLU A 112 -12.53 9.75 2.95
N PHE A 113 -11.73 9.01 3.72
CA PHE A 113 -11.84 9.05 5.18
C PHE A 113 -11.68 10.46 5.73
N LEU A 114 -10.61 11.17 5.32
CA LEU A 114 -10.36 12.54 5.78
C LEU A 114 -11.43 13.52 5.29
N LEU A 115 -11.97 13.35 4.08
CA LEU A 115 -13.05 14.18 3.55
C LEU A 115 -14.32 14.03 4.40
N HIS A 116 -14.74 12.80 4.68
CA HIS A 116 -15.86 12.53 5.57
C HIS A 116 -15.63 13.07 6.98
N HIS A 117 -14.42 12.86 7.51
CA HIS A 117 -14.03 13.37 8.83
C HIS A 117 -14.06 14.90 8.88
N SER A 118 -13.57 15.58 7.82
CA SER A 118 -13.57 17.05 7.77
C SER A 118 -14.97 17.64 7.72
N VAL A 119 -15.87 17.02 6.96
CA VAL A 119 -17.28 17.46 6.89
C VAL A 119 -17.99 17.24 8.22
N ALA A 120 -17.82 16.07 8.84
CA ALA A 120 -18.48 15.72 10.11
C ALA A 120 -18.01 16.62 11.26
N ASN A 121 -16.73 16.96 11.30
CA ASN A 121 -16.12 17.73 12.40
C ASN A 121 -15.90 19.21 12.05
N LYS A 122 -16.24 19.65 10.84
CA LYS A 122 -16.02 21.01 10.31
C LYS A 122 -14.53 21.42 10.40
N THR A 123 -13.62 20.50 10.05
CA THR A 123 -12.17 20.68 10.17
C THR A 123 -11.59 21.19 8.86
N GLU A 124 -11.36 22.50 8.74
CA GLU A 124 -10.79 23.11 7.52
C GLU A 124 -9.40 22.59 7.16
N GLU A 125 -8.59 22.25 8.15
CA GLU A 125 -7.22 21.79 7.95
C GLU A 125 -7.15 20.48 7.17
N HIS A 126 -7.97 19.48 7.52
CA HIS A 126 -8.07 18.23 6.76
C HIS A 126 -8.59 18.47 5.35
N PHE A 127 -9.50 19.43 5.21
CA PHE A 127 -10.05 19.80 3.92
C PHE A 127 -8.96 20.43 3.01
N ASN A 128 -8.13 21.33 3.54
CA ASN A 128 -7.01 21.94 2.82
C ASN A 128 -5.99 20.89 2.37
N LEU A 129 -5.72 19.89 3.21
CA LEU A 129 -4.87 18.75 2.89
C LEU A 129 -5.43 17.96 1.69
N ILE A 130 -6.71 17.62 1.71
CA ILE A 130 -7.38 16.87 0.64
C ILE A 130 -7.36 17.67 -0.67
N ASN A 131 -7.72 18.95 -0.60
CA ASN A 131 -7.70 19.85 -1.74
C ASN A 131 -6.29 19.94 -2.37
N HIS A 132 -5.27 20.06 -1.54
CA HIS A 132 -3.88 20.05 -2.00
C HIS A 132 -3.52 18.71 -2.67
N CYS A 133 -3.84 17.57 -2.05
CA CYS A 133 -3.56 16.23 -2.57
C CYS A 133 -4.21 15.99 -3.94
N LEU A 134 -5.53 16.21 -4.04
CA LEU A 134 -6.27 16.00 -5.29
C LEU A 134 -5.77 16.89 -6.42
N LYS A 135 -5.54 18.18 -6.14
CA LYS A 135 -5.00 19.11 -7.13
C LYS A 135 -3.57 18.79 -7.55
N ALA A 136 -2.73 18.32 -6.63
CA ALA A 136 -1.37 17.89 -6.95
C ALA A 136 -1.36 16.70 -7.91
N MET A 137 -2.18 15.68 -7.65
CA MET A 137 -2.32 14.53 -8.54
C MET A 137 -2.89 14.91 -9.91
N ALA A 138 -3.93 15.75 -9.96
CA ALA A 138 -4.58 16.15 -11.22
C ALA A 138 -3.67 17.02 -12.11
N ARG A 139 -2.80 17.84 -11.51
CA ARG A 139 -1.85 18.69 -12.23
C ARG A 139 -0.54 18.00 -12.57
N GLY A 140 -0.28 16.87 -11.95
CA GLY A 140 0.91 16.05 -12.20
C GLY A 140 0.76 15.15 -13.42
N GLY A 141 1.78 14.35 -13.71
CA GLY A 141 1.76 13.35 -14.76
C GLY A 141 0.87 12.13 -14.46
N MET A 142 0.27 12.08 -13.26
CA MET A 142 -0.62 10.97 -12.86
C MET A 142 -1.93 10.95 -13.65
N TYR A 143 -2.46 12.13 -14.02
CA TYR A 143 -3.67 12.23 -14.82
C TYR A 143 -3.33 12.23 -16.31
N ASP A 144 -3.94 11.32 -17.06
CA ASP A 144 -3.80 11.26 -18.52
C ASP A 144 -4.73 12.27 -19.18
N VAL A 145 -4.18 13.38 -19.62
CA VAL A 145 -4.94 14.48 -20.25
C VAL A 145 -5.49 14.15 -21.64
N VAL A 146 -5.04 13.07 -22.27
CA VAL A 146 -5.49 12.63 -23.59
C VAL A 146 -6.55 11.55 -23.49
N GLY A 147 -6.27 10.48 -22.77
CA GLY A 147 -7.16 9.32 -22.63
C GLY A 147 -8.04 9.36 -21.38
N GLY A 148 -7.82 10.31 -20.48
CA GLY A 148 -8.50 10.40 -19.20
C GLY A 148 -8.04 9.35 -18.19
N GLY A 149 -8.40 9.57 -16.94
CA GLY A 149 -8.09 8.67 -15.82
C GLY A 149 -6.69 8.83 -15.24
N PHE A 150 -6.48 8.18 -14.11
CA PHE A 150 -5.25 8.23 -13.35
C PHE A 150 -4.42 6.97 -13.51
N SER A 151 -3.10 7.14 -13.59
CA SER A 151 -2.14 6.05 -13.49
C SER A 151 -2.12 5.46 -12.07
N ARG A 152 -1.65 4.21 -11.94
CA ARG A 152 -1.67 3.47 -10.69
C ARG A 152 -0.86 4.13 -9.58
N TYR A 153 0.36 4.60 -9.90
CA TYR A 153 1.22 5.29 -8.96
C TYR A 153 2.25 6.16 -9.68
N SER A 154 2.84 7.11 -8.97
CA SER A 154 4.01 7.84 -9.44
C SER A 154 5.29 7.10 -9.07
N THR A 155 6.25 7.03 -9.99
CA THR A 155 7.58 6.48 -9.74
C THR A 155 8.45 7.41 -8.91
N ASP A 156 8.08 8.68 -8.83
CA ASP A 156 8.69 9.73 -8.00
C ASP A 156 7.70 10.23 -6.91
N ASN A 157 8.18 11.05 -5.99
CA ASN A 157 7.34 11.64 -4.95
C ASN A 157 6.64 12.94 -5.37
N LEU A 158 6.87 13.41 -6.62
CA LEU A 158 6.42 14.69 -7.15
C LEU A 158 5.17 14.60 -8.03
N TRP A 159 4.63 13.41 -8.22
CA TRP A 159 3.53 13.09 -9.13
C TRP A 159 3.84 13.35 -10.61
N ARG A 160 5.12 13.34 -11.03
CA ARG A 160 5.52 13.72 -12.40
C ARG A 160 5.63 12.55 -13.36
N VAL A 161 6.27 11.46 -12.91
CA VAL A 161 6.55 10.31 -13.78
C VAL A 161 5.67 9.13 -13.35
N PRO A 162 4.55 8.88 -14.04
CA PRO A 162 3.63 7.81 -13.68
C PRO A 162 4.17 6.45 -14.10
N HIS A 163 3.78 5.42 -13.39
CA HIS A 163 3.81 4.06 -13.91
C HIS A 163 2.63 3.91 -14.87
N PHE A 164 2.91 3.66 -16.16
CA PHE A 164 1.92 3.68 -17.24
C PHE A 164 0.95 2.48 -17.22
N GLU A 165 0.25 2.33 -16.12
CA GLU A 165 -0.78 1.34 -15.87
C GLU A 165 -1.98 2.03 -15.22
N LYS A 166 -3.18 1.77 -15.71
CA LYS A 166 -4.43 2.29 -15.12
C LYS A 166 -5.22 1.11 -14.56
N MET A 167 -5.48 1.16 -13.25
CA MET A 167 -6.28 0.13 -12.59
C MET A 167 -7.74 0.59 -12.49
N LEU A 168 -8.66 -0.32 -12.76
CA LEU A 168 -10.09 -0.02 -12.66
C LEU A 168 -10.48 0.42 -11.24
N TYR A 169 -10.00 -0.29 -10.23
CA TYR A 169 -10.35 0.03 -8.84
C TYR A 169 -9.78 1.37 -8.36
N ASP A 170 -8.57 1.75 -8.78
CA ASP A 170 -7.99 3.04 -8.44
C ASP A 170 -8.80 4.18 -9.04
N ASN A 171 -9.16 4.07 -10.34
CA ASN A 171 -9.95 5.07 -11.02
C ASN A 171 -11.38 5.17 -10.49
N ALA A 172 -12.01 4.03 -10.18
CA ALA A 172 -13.34 4.02 -9.58
C ALA A 172 -13.37 4.72 -8.20
N LEU A 173 -12.35 4.49 -7.38
CA LEU A 173 -12.23 5.15 -6.07
C LEU A 173 -11.90 6.64 -6.22
N LEU A 174 -11.00 7.01 -7.12
CA LEU A 174 -10.64 8.40 -7.36
C LEU A 174 -11.80 9.22 -7.93
N VAL A 175 -12.58 8.67 -8.88
CA VAL A 175 -13.81 9.34 -9.38
C VAL A 175 -14.73 9.71 -8.20
N ARG A 176 -14.91 8.81 -7.25
CA ARG A 176 -15.71 9.09 -6.06
C ARG A 176 -15.09 10.20 -5.20
N SER A 177 -13.78 10.15 -4.97
CA SER A 177 -13.09 11.16 -4.15
C SER A 177 -13.16 12.56 -4.78
N TYR A 178 -12.97 12.68 -6.08
CA TYR A 178 -13.13 13.94 -6.80
C TYR A 178 -14.59 14.43 -6.80
N LEU A 179 -15.56 13.53 -7.02
CA LEU A 179 -16.98 13.87 -6.96
C LEU A 179 -17.37 14.40 -5.57
N HIS A 180 -16.97 13.72 -4.50
CA HIS A 180 -17.28 14.16 -3.15
C HIS A 180 -16.59 15.48 -2.80
N ALA A 181 -15.34 15.67 -3.22
CA ALA A 181 -14.64 16.95 -3.07
C ALA A 181 -15.40 18.08 -3.80
N TRP A 182 -15.85 17.84 -5.04
CA TRP A 182 -16.71 18.79 -5.76
C TRP A 182 -18.02 19.06 -5.04
N GLN A 183 -18.70 18.02 -4.52
CA GLN A 183 -19.97 18.20 -3.79
C GLN A 183 -19.82 19.10 -2.58
N VAL A 184 -18.70 19.04 -1.88
CA VAL A 184 -18.41 19.88 -0.70
C VAL A 184 -17.99 21.29 -1.11
N THR A 185 -17.15 21.44 -2.14
CA THR A 185 -16.53 22.72 -2.49
C THR A 185 -17.26 23.51 -3.56
N LYS A 186 -17.91 22.80 -4.50
CA LYS A 186 -18.38 23.33 -5.79
C LYS A 186 -17.26 23.92 -6.65
N ASP A 187 -15.99 23.57 -6.37
CA ASP A 187 -14.85 23.99 -7.17
C ASP A 187 -14.84 23.21 -8.51
N PRO A 188 -14.94 23.89 -9.66
CA PRO A 188 -14.96 23.24 -10.98
C PRO A 188 -13.62 22.59 -11.37
N ALA A 189 -12.58 22.73 -10.55
CA ALA A 189 -11.29 22.05 -10.76
C ALA A 189 -11.34 20.53 -10.49
N TYR A 190 -12.45 20.01 -9.90
CA TYR A 190 -12.65 18.60 -9.57
C TYR A 190 -13.45 17.82 -10.61
#